data_2921bdb5b610aa890651049a3092f1fa
#
_entry.id   2921bdb5b610aa890651049a3092f1fa
#
_cell.length_a   1.000
_cell.length_b   1.000
_cell.length_c   1.000
_cell.angle_alpha   90.00
_cell.angle_beta   90.00
_cell.angle_gamma   90.00
#
_symmetry.space_group_name_H-M   'P 1'
#
loop_
_entity.id
_entity.type
_entity.pdbx_description
1 polymer ?
#
loop_
_entity_poly.entity_id
_entity_poly.type
_entity_poly.pdbx_seq_one_letter_code
_entity_poly.pdbx_strand_id
1 'polypeptide(L)'
;MRNLFFLVFLILLTGCAKSNSDLTTPLTLVVIIPNAPTNLKGVVNKSTQIDLTWTDNSDNEEGFKIERKSGTDAYKLIATLNSNVMTYSDKSIVDPTNYMYRIFSYHQKGNSTHSNEINLATIVTDVDGNKYTFVQIGQQVWMDKNLEVETYRNGDVIPQVTDAKEWAALKTGAWCYHSNNKANGVIYGKLYNWYAVNDPRGLAPKGWHIPSKAEWTTITTFLGGENVAGGKMKATGLSLWNSPNFGATNESGFSGLPGNTRYNNIGIFGDLGGFGIWWSAEEGWYNVLQSNNEQLRTAFADNKNRESGYSVRCLKDDSTKLN
;
A
#
# COMPACT_ATOMS: atom_id res chain seq x y z
N MET A 1 -22.59 -62.11 40.17
CA MET A 1 -23.67 -62.37 41.10
C MET A 1 -24.34 -61.02 41.45
N ARG A 2 -25.53 -60.91 41.08
CA ARG A 2 -26.78 -60.31 41.59
C ARG A 2 -27.61 -59.68 40.49
N ASN A 3 -28.56 -60.50 40.01
CA ASN A 3 -29.72 -60.10 39.22
C ASN A 3 -30.57 -59.10 40.01
N LEU A 4 -31.08 -58.04 39.39
CA LEU A 4 -32.24 -57.33 39.89
C LEU A 4 -33.30 -57.25 38.78
N PHE A 5 -34.38 -58.04 39.05
CA PHE A 5 -35.62 -58.03 38.28
C PHE A 5 -36.35 -56.70 38.49
N PHE A 6 -36.79 -56.07 37.41
CA PHE A 6 -37.83 -55.06 37.49
C PHE A 6 -39.13 -55.54 36.92
N LEU A 7 -40.10 -55.51 37.80
CA LEU A 7 -41.49 -55.96 37.65
C LEU A 7 -42.23 -54.94 36.72
N VAL A 8 -42.86 -55.47 35.68
CA VAL A 8 -43.80 -54.75 34.83
C VAL A 8 -45.17 -54.72 35.47
N PHE A 9 -45.66 -53.55 35.82
CA PHE A 9 -47.07 -53.36 36.22
C PHE A 9 -47.85 -52.87 34.97
N LEU A 10 -48.73 -53.80 34.50
CA LEU A 10 -49.68 -53.55 33.42
C LEU A 10 -50.96 -52.97 34.02
N ILE A 11 -51.23 -51.68 33.82
CA ILE A 11 -52.55 -51.09 34.16
C ILE A 11 -53.33 -50.94 32.85
N LEU A 12 -54.34 -51.76 32.69
CA LEU A 12 -55.40 -51.64 31.70
C LEU A 12 -56.39 -50.54 32.14
N LEU A 13 -56.42 -49.40 31.45
CA LEU A 13 -57.50 -48.43 31.54
C LEU A 13 -58.19 -48.36 30.17
N THR A 14 -59.40 -48.88 30.12
CA THR A 14 -60.36 -48.69 29.04
C THR A 14 -60.93 -47.26 29.15
N GLY A 15 -60.72 -46.44 28.16
CA GLY A 15 -61.24 -45.10 28.10
C GLY A 15 -61.39 -44.60 26.66
N CYS A 16 -62.61 -44.40 26.28
CA CYS A 16 -63.27 -43.81 25.13
C CYS A 16 -62.36 -43.11 24.09
N ALA A 17 -62.44 -43.57 22.87
CA ALA A 17 -61.92 -42.85 21.69
C ALA A 17 -62.68 -41.57 21.48
N LYS A 18 -61.99 -40.42 21.61
CA LYS A 18 -62.25 -39.15 20.90
C LYS A 18 -61.31 -39.03 19.77
N SER A 19 -61.81 -39.01 18.55
CA SER A 19 -61.05 -38.67 17.34
C SER A 19 -60.56 -37.26 17.45
N ASN A 20 -59.29 -37.11 17.81
CA ASN A 20 -58.57 -35.84 17.57
C ASN A 20 -58.01 -35.90 16.16
N SER A 21 -58.53 -35.03 15.30
CA SER A 21 -57.92 -34.70 14.01
C SER A 21 -56.46 -34.36 14.21
N ASP A 22 -55.61 -35.18 13.59
CA ASP A 22 -54.17 -34.95 13.49
C ASP A 22 -53.87 -33.59 12.91
N LEU A 23 -53.47 -32.67 13.75
CA LEU A 23 -52.68 -31.49 13.34
C LEU A 23 -51.24 -31.97 13.18
N THR A 24 -50.96 -32.67 12.10
CA THR A 24 -49.59 -32.84 11.60
C THR A 24 -49.19 -31.52 10.95
N THR A 25 -48.88 -30.52 11.76
CA THR A 25 -48.02 -29.42 11.28
C THR A 25 -46.69 -30.06 10.91
N PRO A 26 -46.28 -29.98 9.62
CA PRO A 26 -44.96 -30.47 9.25
C PRO A 26 -43.93 -29.68 10.09
N LEU A 27 -43.11 -30.36 10.86
CA LEU A 27 -41.93 -29.80 11.48
C LEU A 27 -41.05 -29.23 10.35
N THR A 28 -41.21 -27.96 10.07
CA THR A 28 -40.29 -27.26 9.16
C THR A 28 -38.93 -27.29 9.83
N LEU A 29 -38.05 -28.13 9.32
CA LEU A 29 -36.68 -28.21 9.78
C LEU A 29 -36.06 -26.81 9.52
N VAL A 30 -35.97 -25.97 10.55
CA VAL A 30 -35.30 -24.69 10.45
C VAL A 30 -33.82 -24.99 10.23
N VAL A 31 -33.39 -24.85 9.00
CA VAL A 31 -31.97 -24.93 8.67
C VAL A 31 -31.33 -23.64 9.18
N ILE A 32 -30.57 -23.71 10.26
CA ILE A 32 -29.81 -22.60 10.80
C ILE A 32 -28.53 -22.51 10.00
N ILE A 33 -28.48 -21.57 9.06
CA ILE A 33 -27.25 -21.18 8.35
C ILE A 33 -26.47 -20.19 9.23
N PRO A 34 -25.13 -20.08 9.09
CA PRO A 34 -24.35 -19.13 9.87
C PRO A 34 -24.71 -17.67 9.56
N ASN A 35 -24.46 -16.79 10.52
CA ASN A 35 -24.55 -15.34 10.32
C ASN A 35 -23.41 -14.85 9.42
N ALA A 36 -23.69 -13.78 8.65
CA ALA A 36 -22.66 -13.16 7.83
C ALA A 36 -21.60 -12.45 8.69
N PRO A 37 -20.32 -12.55 8.32
CA PRO A 37 -19.28 -11.71 8.92
C PRO A 37 -19.53 -10.23 8.60
N THR A 38 -19.09 -9.34 9.47
CA THR A 38 -19.24 -7.89 9.32
C THR A 38 -17.90 -7.17 9.52
N ASN A 39 -17.91 -5.85 9.29
CA ASN A 39 -16.73 -4.99 9.51
C ASN A 39 -15.49 -5.47 8.75
N LEU A 40 -15.67 -6.06 7.55
CA LEU A 40 -14.54 -6.37 6.69
C LEU A 40 -13.73 -5.10 6.42
N LYS A 41 -12.44 -5.14 6.75
CA LYS A 41 -11.46 -4.11 6.50
C LYS A 41 -10.23 -4.71 5.83
N GLY A 42 -9.47 -3.89 5.14
CA GLY A 42 -8.22 -4.32 4.52
C GLY A 42 -7.16 -3.23 4.55
N VAL A 43 -5.92 -3.65 4.69
CA VAL A 43 -4.73 -2.79 4.63
C VAL A 43 -3.81 -3.30 3.52
N VAL A 44 -3.40 -2.41 2.62
CA VAL A 44 -2.40 -2.72 1.61
C VAL A 44 -1.03 -2.45 2.21
N ASN A 45 -0.35 -3.49 2.65
CA ASN A 45 1.00 -3.39 3.23
C ASN A 45 2.08 -3.23 2.15
N LYS A 46 1.87 -3.89 1.02
CA LYS A 46 2.70 -3.78 -0.20
C LYS A 46 1.78 -3.93 -1.40
N SER A 47 2.20 -3.45 -2.55
CA SER A 47 1.45 -3.67 -3.79
C SER A 47 1.22 -5.16 -4.12
N THR A 48 1.91 -6.07 -3.43
CA THR A 48 1.82 -7.53 -3.55
C THR A 48 1.20 -8.23 -2.35
N GLN A 49 0.72 -7.49 -1.32
CA GLN A 49 0.11 -8.07 -0.12
C GLN A 49 -0.99 -7.18 0.44
N ILE A 50 -2.16 -7.80 0.67
CA ILE A 50 -3.32 -7.18 1.31
C ILE A 50 -3.69 -8.00 2.54
N ASP A 51 -3.73 -7.36 3.71
CA ASP A 51 -4.16 -7.98 4.95
C ASP A 51 -5.62 -7.60 5.24
N LEU A 52 -6.44 -8.62 5.48
CA LEU A 52 -7.87 -8.51 5.75
C LEU A 52 -8.17 -8.82 7.20
N THR A 53 -9.15 -8.12 7.77
CA THR A 53 -9.72 -8.38 9.10
C THR A 53 -11.23 -8.24 9.04
N TRP A 54 -11.97 -8.99 9.86
CA TRP A 54 -13.43 -8.93 9.95
C TRP A 54 -13.91 -9.30 11.35
N THR A 55 -15.21 -9.12 11.59
CA THR A 55 -15.88 -9.56 12.80
C THR A 55 -16.65 -10.85 12.50
N ASP A 56 -16.42 -11.86 13.29
CA ASP A 56 -17.21 -13.09 13.33
C ASP A 56 -18.48 -12.86 14.12
N ASN A 57 -19.65 -13.24 13.54
CA ASN A 57 -20.97 -13.10 14.14
C ASN A 57 -21.68 -14.46 14.27
N SER A 58 -20.97 -15.55 14.06
CA SER A 58 -21.50 -16.92 14.13
C SER A 58 -20.85 -17.69 15.27
N ASP A 59 -21.53 -18.75 15.66
CA ASP A 59 -21.04 -19.77 16.58
C ASP A 59 -21.24 -21.19 16.02
N ASN A 60 -21.72 -21.27 14.77
CA ASN A 60 -22.10 -22.52 14.12
C ASN A 60 -21.53 -22.67 12.71
N GLU A 61 -20.59 -21.82 12.30
CA GLU A 61 -19.90 -21.93 11.03
C GLU A 61 -18.76 -22.98 11.07
N GLU A 62 -18.49 -23.61 9.93
CA GLU A 62 -17.31 -24.46 9.72
C GLU A 62 -16.09 -23.63 9.34
N GLY A 63 -16.30 -22.35 8.99
CA GLY A 63 -15.26 -21.39 8.67
C GLY A 63 -15.71 -20.28 7.73
N PHE A 64 -14.73 -19.64 7.11
CA PHE A 64 -14.93 -18.49 6.23
C PHE A 64 -14.39 -18.76 4.84
N LYS A 65 -15.06 -18.22 3.83
CA LYS A 65 -14.61 -18.22 2.45
C LYS A 65 -14.40 -16.78 1.99
N ILE A 66 -13.22 -16.53 1.43
CA ILE A 66 -12.80 -15.19 0.96
C ILE A 66 -12.86 -15.19 -0.56
N GLU A 67 -13.59 -14.24 -1.09
CA GLU A 67 -13.67 -13.98 -2.52
C GLU A 67 -13.01 -12.65 -2.88
N ARG A 68 -12.29 -12.66 -4.00
CA ARG A 68 -11.62 -11.51 -4.58
C ARG A 68 -11.95 -11.36 -6.05
N LYS A 69 -12.06 -10.13 -6.52
CA LYS A 69 -12.04 -9.78 -7.95
C LYS A 69 -11.06 -8.64 -8.21
N SER A 70 -10.62 -8.54 -9.47
CA SER A 70 -9.75 -7.50 -10.00
C SER A 70 -10.53 -6.70 -11.05
N GLY A 71 -10.57 -5.39 -10.93
CA GLY A 71 -11.27 -4.53 -11.87
C GLY A 71 -12.73 -4.96 -12.13
N THR A 72 -13.06 -5.31 -13.37
CA THR A 72 -14.40 -5.75 -13.80
C THR A 72 -14.61 -7.26 -13.79
N ASP A 73 -13.62 -8.05 -13.35
CA ASP A 73 -13.71 -9.52 -13.30
C ASP A 73 -14.84 -10.00 -12.36
N ALA A 74 -15.21 -11.28 -12.52
CA ALA A 74 -16.07 -11.96 -11.56
C ALA A 74 -15.29 -12.28 -10.27
N TYR A 75 -16.02 -12.36 -9.14
CA TYR A 75 -15.45 -12.84 -7.89
C TYR A 75 -14.95 -14.28 -8.02
N LYS A 76 -13.76 -14.54 -7.49
CA LYS A 76 -13.14 -15.87 -7.39
C LYS A 76 -12.84 -16.18 -5.92
N LEU A 77 -13.12 -17.40 -5.49
CA LEU A 77 -12.70 -17.91 -4.19
C LEU A 77 -11.17 -17.98 -4.16
N ILE A 78 -10.55 -17.32 -3.19
CA ILE A 78 -9.10 -17.30 -3.02
C ILE A 78 -8.63 -18.02 -1.75
N ALA A 79 -9.50 -18.18 -0.75
CA ALA A 79 -9.17 -18.89 0.48
C ALA A 79 -10.41 -19.52 1.12
N THR A 80 -10.20 -20.65 1.80
CA THR A 80 -11.12 -21.26 2.74
C THR A 80 -10.40 -21.41 4.07
N LEU A 81 -10.98 -20.88 5.13
CA LEU A 81 -10.40 -20.77 6.46
C LEU A 81 -11.26 -21.55 7.46
N ASN A 82 -10.67 -21.96 8.56
CA ASN A 82 -11.36 -22.63 9.65
C ASN A 82 -12.30 -21.67 10.41
N SER A 83 -13.16 -22.22 11.29
CA SER A 83 -13.99 -21.45 12.21
C SER A 83 -13.14 -20.55 13.13
N ASN A 84 -13.73 -19.45 13.57
CA ASN A 84 -13.13 -18.47 14.49
C ASN A 84 -11.86 -17.75 13.95
N VAL A 85 -11.54 -17.86 12.66
CA VAL A 85 -10.47 -17.08 12.02
C VAL A 85 -11.02 -15.73 11.61
N MET A 86 -10.37 -14.62 12.03
CA MET A 86 -10.80 -13.25 11.76
C MET A 86 -9.78 -12.44 10.98
N THR A 87 -8.74 -13.09 10.45
CA THR A 87 -7.67 -12.41 9.67
C THR A 87 -7.23 -13.28 8.50
N TYR A 88 -6.78 -12.63 7.43
CA TYR A 88 -6.18 -13.31 6.28
C TYR A 88 -5.20 -12.39 5.56
N SER A 89 -4.02 -12.90 5.19
CA SER A 89 -3.05 -12.18 4.37
C SER A 89 -3.09 -12.71 2.94
N ASP A 90 -3.63 -11.93 2.02
CA ASP A 90 -3.55 -12.23 0.59
C ASP A 90 -2.20 -11.80 0.03
N LYS A 91 -1.34 -12.77 -0.23
CA LYS A 91 0.00 -12.60 -0.83
C LYS A 91 0.02 -13.01 -2.32
N SER A 92 -1.14 -13.29 -2.89
CA SER A 92 -1.28 -13.71 -4.29
C SER A 92 -1.59 -12.56 -5.25
N ILE A 93 -1.28 -11.34 -4.85
CA ILE A 93 -1.42 -10.13 -5.68
C ILE A 93 -0.29 -10.14 -6.71
N VAL A 94 -0.63 -10.29 -7.99
CA VAL A 94 0.35 -10.36 -9.08
C VAL A 94 0.37 -9.10 -9.93
N ASP A 95 -0.79 -8.49 -10.16
CA ASP A 95 -0.93 -7.28 -10.97
C ASP A 95 -1.35 -6.10 -10.10
N PRO A 96 -0.57 -5.02 -10.04
CA PRO A 96 -0.96 -3.80 -9.35
C PRO A 96 -2.23 -3.21 -9.97
N THR A 97 -3.34 -3.25 -9.25
CA THR A 97 -4.66 -2.76 -9.69
C THR A 97 -5.58 -2.55 -8.49
N ASN A 98 -6.87 -2.36 -8.75
CA ASN A 98 -7.89 -2.33 -7.71
C ASN A 98 -8.42 -3.74 -7.46
N TYR A 99 -8.40 -4.16 -6.22
CA TYR A 99 -8.97 -5.43 -5.77
C TYR A 99 -10.18 -5.20 -4.88
N MET A 100 -11.24 -5.94 -5.15
CA MET A 100 -12.44 -5.96 -4.31
C MET A 100 -12.51 -7.29 -3.58
N TYR A 101 -12.86 -7.23 -2.30
CA TYR A 101 -13.01 -8.40 -1.42
C TYR A 101 -14.37 -8.42 -0.77
N ARG A 102 -14.85 -9.64 -0.52
CA ARG A 102 -16.00 -9.96 0.32
C ARG A 102 -15.80 -11.33 0.94
N ILE A 103 -16.45 -11.58 2.06
CA ILE A 103 -16.31 -12.81 2.86
C ILE A 103 -17.70 -13.34 3.20
N PHE A 104 -17.83 -14.65 3.32
CA PHE A 104 -19.01 -15.28 3.89
C PHE A 104 -18.63 -16.45 4.79
N SER A 105 -19.46 -16.71 5.80
CA SER A 105 -19.36 -17.89 6.64
C SER A 105 -19.98 -19.09 5.92
N TYR A 106 -19.39 -20.27 6.04
CA TYR A 106 -19.95 -21.46 5.42
C TYR A 106 -20.24 -22.58 6.44
N HIS A 107 -21.22 -23.39 6.12
CA HIS A 107 -21.58 -24.64 6.84
C HIS A 107 -22.13 -25.61 5.82
N GLN A 108 -22.08 -26.97 6.11
CA GLN A 108 -22.64 -27.98 5.20
C GLN A 108 -24.12 -27.76 4.86
N LYS A 109 -24.90 -27.12 5.74
CA LYS A 109 -26.32 -26.82 5.51
C LYS A 109 -26.58 -25.56 4.70
N GLY A 110 -25.58 -24.76 4.44
CA GLY A 110 -25.69 -23.53 3.65
C GLY A 110 -24.70 -22.44 4.08
N ASN A 111 -24.51 -21.47 3.22
CA ASN A 111 -23.63 -20.34 3.45
C ASN A 111 -24.44 -19.13 3.96
N SER A 112 -23.78 -18.24 4.69
CA SER A 112 -24.33 -16.93 5.00
C SER A 112 -24.45 -16.05 3.73
N THR A 113 -25.07 -14.89 3.85
CA THR A 113 -24.85 -13.76 2.93
C THR A 113 -23.42 -13.26 3.06
N HIS A 114 -22.99 -12.42 2.10
CA HIS A 114 -21.65 -11.82 2.15
C HIS A 114 -21.57 -10.68 3.19
N SER A 115 -20.37 -10.39 3.64
CA SER A 115 -20.00 -9.17 4.38
C SER A 115 -20.23 -7.92 3.53
N ASN A 116 -19.92 -6.76 4.09
CA ASN A 116 -19.65 -5.57 3.27
C ASN A 116 -18.51 -5.85 2.29
N GLU A 117 -18.57 -5.20 1.11
CA GLU A 117 -17.47 -5.21 0.14
C GLU A 117 -16.47 -4.09 0.45
N ILE A 118 -15.18 -4.34 0.20
CA ILE A 118 -14.13 -3.34 0.25
C ILE A 118 -13.37 -3.27 -1.06
N ASN A 119 -12.92 -2.07 -1.44
CA ASN A 119 -12.12 -1.83 -2.64
C ASN A 119 -10.76 -1.26 -2.23
N LEU A 120 -9.69 -1.92 -2.62
CA LEU A 120 -8.32 -1.61 -2.23
C LEU A 120 -7.45 -1.45 -3.48
N ALA A 121 -6.90 -0.24 -3.65
CA ALA A 121 -5.95 0.04 -4.72
C ALA A 121 -4.54 -0.35 -4.31
N THR A 122 -3.85 -1.12 -5.15
CA THR A 122 -2.43 -1.46 -4.98
C THR A 122 -1.51 -0.63 -5.87
N ILE A 123 -2.08 0.31 -6.63
CA ILE A 123 -1.38 1.29 -7.46
C ILE A 123 -1.92 2.69 -7.24
N VAL A 124 -1.09 3.67 -7.55
CA VAL A 124 -1.47 5.07 -7.72
C VAL A 124 -1.27 5.46 -9.17
N THR A 125 -2.20 6.20 -9.73
CA THR A 125 -2.06 6.77 -11.08
C THR A 125 -2.04 8.28 -10.96
N ASP A 126 -1.05 8.93 -11.57
CA ASP A 126 -0.96 10.38 -11.61
C ASP A 126 -1.79 10.98 -12.76
N VAL A 127 -1.73 12.29 -12.91
CA VAL A 127 -2.51 13.03 -13.92
C VAL A 127 -2.08 12.70 -15.36
N ASP A 128 -0.82 12.29 -15.55
CA ASP A 128 -0.26 11.91 -16.86
C ASP A 128 -0.45 10.41 -17.18
N GLY A 129 -1.09 9.66 -16.26
CA GLY A 129 -1.33 8.21 -16.42
C GLY A 129 -0.17 7.31 -15.98
N ASN A 130 0.90 7.85 -15.39
CA ASN A 130 1.97 7.03 -14.84
C ASN A 130 1.48 6.25 -13.63
N LYS A 131 1.94 5.00 -13.51
CA LYS A 131 1.52 4.08 -12.45
C LYS A 131 2.64 3.85 -11.44
N TYR A 132 2.30 3.96 -10.16
CA TYR A 132 3.21 3.78 -9.03
C TYR A 132 2.72 2.70 -8.12
N THR A 133 3.61 1.79 -7.77
CA THR A 133 3.45 0.87 -6.64
C THR A 133 3.91 1.54 -5.36
N PHE A 134 3.55 0.95 -4.22
CA PHE A 134 3.87 1.53 -2.92
C PHE A 134 4.09 0.46 -1.86
N VAL A 135 4.70 0.88 -0.76
CA VAL A 135 5.05 0.03 0.38
C VAL A 135 4.74 0.75 1.68
N GLN A 136 4.26 0.00 2.67
CA GLN A 136 4.13 0.51 4.04
C GLN A 136 5.46 0.35 4.78
N ILE A 137 5.94 1.45 5.36
CA ILE A 137 7.15 1.50 6.18
C ILE A 137 6.77 2.13 7.52
N GLY A 138 6.68 1.32 8.58
CA GLY A 138 6.09 1.76 9.83
C GLY A 138 4.62 2.12 9.68
N GLN A 139 4.25 3.33 10.06
CA GLN A 139 2.89 3.88 9.89
C GLN A 139 2.71 4.67 8.59
N GLN A 140 3.74 4.78 7.76
CA GLN A 140 3.75 5.58 6.55
C GLN A 140 3.65 4.69 5.31
N VAL A 141 2.93 5.16 4.26
CA VAL A 141 2.82 4.48 2.96
C VAL A 141 3.56 5.30 1.91
N TRP A 142 4.66 4.76 1.40
CA TRP A 142 5.57 5.41 0.47
C TRP A 142 5.44 4.83 -0.94
N MET A 143 5.52 5.66 -1.97
CA MET A 143 5.81 5.13 -3.31
C MET A 143 7.16 4.42 -3.30
N ASP A 144 7.30 3.34 -4.06
CA ASP A 144 8.54 2.58 -4.17
C ASP A 144 9.41 3.00 -5.37
N LYS A 145 8.91 3.93 -6.20
CA LYS A 145 9.66 4.59 -7.26
C LYS A 145 9.45 6.10 -7.28
N ASN A 146 10.38 6.79 -7.95
CA ASN A 146 10.37 8.24 -8.03
C ASN A 146 9.27 8.76 -8.96
N LEU A 147 8.80 9.99 -8.71
CA LEU A 147 7.77 10.66 -9.49
C LEU A 147 8.24 10.94 -10.93
N GLU A 148 7.29 10.81 -11.88
CA GLU A 148 7.53 10.94 -13.31
C GLU A 148 6.58 11.91 -14.01
N VAL A 149 5.84 12.77 -13.27
CA VAL A 149 4.85 13.69 -13.86
C VAL A 149 5.48 14.77 -14.74
N GLU A 150 4.78 15.14 -15.79
CA GLU A 150 5.08 16.26 -16.68
C GLU A 150 4.06 17.39 -16.49
N THR A 151 3.03 17.13 -15.69
CA THR A 151 1.89 18.02 -15.51
C THR A 151 1.60 18.18 -14.02
N TYR A 152 1.27 19.39 -13.59
CA TYR A 152 0.73 19.61 -12.25
C TYR A 152 -0.64 18.98 -12.08
N ARG A 153 -1.07 18.75 -10.85
CA ARG A 153 -2.34 18.13 -10.51
C ARG A 153 -3.57 18.80 -11.16
N ASN A 154 -3.50 20.10 -11.44
CA ASN A 154 -4.55 20.86 -12.10
C ASN A 154 -4.56 20.73 -13.64
N GLY A 155 -3.60 20.01 -14.22
CA GLY A 155 -3.48 19.80 -15.65
C GLY A 155 -2.52 20.76 -16.39
N ASP A 156 -1.91 21.72 -15.69
CA ASP A 156 -0.92 22.62 -16.30
C ASP A 156 0.39 21.90 -16.54
N VAL A 157 0.98 22.10 -17.71
CA VAL A 157 2.26 21.49 -18.09
C VAL A 157 3.42 22.09 -17.28
N ILE A 158 4.31 21.23 -16.81
CA ILE A 158 5.59 21.61 -16.20
C ILE A 158 6.65 21.60 -17.32
N PRO A 159 7.34 22.71 -17.59
CA PRO A 159 8.35 22.77 -18.65
C PRO A 159 9.47 21.75 -18.45
N GLN A 160 9.82 21.02 -19.51
CA GLN A 160 11.07 20.29 -19.58
C GLN A 160 12.19 21.24 -20.03
N VAL A 161 13.23 21.43 -19.22
CA VAL A 161 14.37 22.30 -19.53
C VAL A 161 15.63 21.47 -19.67
N THR A 162 16.23 21.46 -20.88
CA THR A 162 17.43 20.67 -21.19
C THR A 162 18.70 21.52 -21.22
N ASP A 163 18.64 22.78 -21.62
CA ASP A 163 19.78 23.66 -21.64
C ASP A 163 20.30 23.95 -20.23
N ALA A 164 21.62 23.93 -20.06
CA ALA A 164 22.27 24.08 -18.75
C ALA A 164 22.18 25.52 -18.21
N LYS A 165 22.32 26.53 -19.08
CA LYS A 165 22.27 27.94 -18.67
C LYS A 165 20.85 28.36 -18.38
N GLU A 166 19.88 27.88 -19.17
CA GLU A 166 18.46 28.09 -18.93
C GLU A 166 18.06 27.47 -17.57
N TRP A 167 18.48 26.22 -17.30
CA TRP A 167 18.21 25.55 -16.01
C TRP A 167 18.74 26.36 -14.82
N ALA A 168 19.98 26.79 -14.88
CA ALA A 168 20.63 27.57 -13.81
C ALA A 168 19.99 28.95 -13.56
N ALA A 169 19.27 29.48 -14.54
CA ALA A 169 18.57 30.75 -14.46
C ALA A 169 17.09 30.65 -14.05
N LEU A 170 16.55 29.44 -13.87
CA LEU A 170 15.13 29.20 -13.59
C LEU A 170 14.66 29.91 -12.32
N LYS A 171 13.42 30.45 -12.40
CA LYS A 171 12.67 31.02 -11.28
C LYS A 171 11.24 30.47 -11.25
N THR A 172 10.97 29.44 -12.07
CA THR A 172 9.68 28.75 -12.20
C THR A 172 9.89 27.24 -12.17
N GLY A 173 8.81 26.48 -11.95
CA GLY A 173 8.86 25.03 -11.94
C GLY A 173 9.32 24.43 -13.26
N ALA A 174 10.23 23.48 -13.18
CA ALA A 174 10.75 22.74 -14.32
C ALA A 174 11.20 21.33 -13.91
N TRP A 175 11.31 20.46 -14.92
CA TRP A 175 11.88 19.13 -14.78
C TRP A 175 12.85 18.79 -15.91
N CYS A 176 13.67 17.77 -15.69
CA CYS A 176 14.50 17.14 -16.71
C CYS A 176 14.70 15.65 -16.41
N TYR A 177 15.14 14.90 -17.40
CA TYR A 177 15.77 13.59 -17.16
C TYR A 177 17.22 13.78 -16.75
N HIS A 178 17.77 12.86 -15.96
CA HIS A 178 19.21 12.85 -15.73
C HIS A 178 19.97 12.72 -17.06
N SER A 179 21.00 13.56 -17.25
CA SER A 179 21.76 13.71 -18.51
C SER A 179 20.88 14.00 -19.74
N ASN A 180 19.69 14.55 -19.56
CA ASN A 180 18.69 14.79 -20.60
C ASN A 180 18.34 13.53 -21.41
N ASN A 181 18.57 12.34 -20.84
CA ASN A 181 18.33 11.05 -21.48
C ASN A 181 17.06 10.40 -20.97
N LYS A 182 16.07 10.20 -21.85
CA LYS A 182 14.79 9.57 -21.51
C LYS A 182 14.95 8.15 -20.95
N ALA A 183 15.97 7.41 -21.36
CA ALA A 183 16.25 6.07 -20.81
C ALA A 183 16.58 6.12 -19.31
N ASN A 184 17.26 7.19 -18.86
CA ASN A 184 17.48 7.42 -17.43
C ASN A 184 16.17 7.73 -16.68
N GLY A 185 15.23 8.39 -17.34
CA GLY A 185 13.89 8.64 -16.78
C GLY A 185 13.12 7.38 -16.45
N VAL A 186 13.18 6.38 -17.32
CA VAL A 186 12.54 5.05 -17.09
C VAL A 186 13.08 4.37 -15.83
N ILE A 187 14.36 4.60 -15.49
CA ILE A 187 15.02 3.95 -14.35
C ILE A 187 14.88 4.81 -13.08
N TYR A 188 15.23 6.09 -13.17
CA TYR A 188 15.42 6.97 -12.02
C TYR A 188 14.25 7.95 -11.77
N GLY A 189 13.28 8.02 -12.70
CA GLY A 189 12.25 9.06 -12.71
C GLY A 189 12.81 10.40 -13.22
N LYS A 190 12.13 11.49 -12.87
CA LYS A 190 12.52 12.85 -13.24
C LYS A 190 13.21 13.59 -12.11
N LEU A 191 14.01 14.57 -12.47
CA LEU A 191 14.58 15.55 -11.56
C LEU A 191 13.75 16.83 -11.67
N TYR A 192 13.25 17.32 -10.54
CA TYR A 192 12.45 18.54 -10.42
C TYR A 192 13.24 19.61 -9.66
N ASN A 193 13.10 20.87 -10.06
CA ASN A 193 13.59 21.97 -9.25
C ASN A 193 12.63 22.29 -8.10
N TRP A 194 13.09 23.07 -7.12
CA TRP A 194 12.27 23.45 -5.96
C TRP A 194 10.98 24.19 -6.36
N TYR A 195 11.02 25.01 -7.39
CA TYR A 195 9.85 25.75 -7.84
C TYR A 195 8.72 24.82 -8.31
N ALA A 196 9.04 23.67 -8.90
CA ALA A 196 8.03 22.65 -9.24
C ALA A 196 7.52 21.92 -8.00
N VAL A 197 8.41 21.62 -7.04
CA VAL A 197 8.08 20.94 -5.78
C VAL A 197 7.10 21.74 -4.94
N ASN A 198 7.29 23.06 -4.85
CA ASN A 198 6.52 23.98 -4.01
C ASN A 198 5.39 24.71 -4.75
N ASP A 199 5.08 24.30 -5.97
CA ASP A 199 4.06 24.96 -6.78
C ASP A 199 2.65 24.67 -6.21
N PRO A 200 1.81 25.69 -5.98
CA PRO A 200 0.47 25.53 -5.39
C PRO A 200 -0.48 24.70 -6.27
N ARG A 201 -0.18 24.54 -7.56
CA ARG A 201 -0.93 23.66 -8.46
C ARG A 201 -0.77 22.19 -8.11
N GLY A 202 0.24 21.83 -7.30
CA GLY A 202 0.48 20.52 -6.75
C GLY A 202 1.20 19.56 -7.72
N LEU A 203 2.36 19.05 -7.28
CA LEU A 203 3.18 18.11 -8.05
C LEU A 203 2.78 16.63 -7.79
N ALA A 204 2.50 16.28 -6.54
CA ALA A 204 2.15 14.91 -6.14
C ALA A 204 0.74 14.51 -6.62
N PRO A 205 0.47 13.22 -6.91
CA PRO A 205 -0.86 12.73 -7.25
C PRO A 205 -1.89 13.00 -6.15
N LYS A 206 -3.19 12.97 -6.49
CA LYS A 206 -4.28 13.15 -5.53
C LYS A 206 -4.22 12.09 -4.42
N GLY A 207 -4.32 12.51 -3.17
CA GLY A 207 -4.22 11.64 -1.98
C GLY A 207 -2.77 11.32 -1.60
N TRP A 208 -1.80 12.04 -2.20
CA TRP A 208 -0.37 11.93 -1.93
C TRP A 208 0.26 13.33 -1.85
N HIS A 209 1.36 13.43 -1.13
CA HIS A 209 2.13 14.66 -0.99
C HIS A 209 3.65 14.40 -1.02
N ILE A 210 4.41 15.46 -1.16
CA ILE A 210 5.87 15.43 -1.03
C ILE A 210 6.19 15.42 0.45
N PRO A 211 6.98 14.45 0.95
CA PRO A 211 7.18 14.28 2.39
C PRO A 211 7.89 15.47 3.03
N SER A 212 7.40 15.89 4.18
CA SER A 212 8.05 16.87 5.04
C SER A 212 9.32 16.29 5.68
N LYS A 213 10.18 17.19 6.18
CA LYS A 213 11.35 16.79 6.99
C LYS A 213 10.94 15.91 8.19
N ALA A 214 9.83 16.23 8.85
CA ALA A 214 9.34 15.46 9.98
C ALA A 214 8.95 14.03 9.56
N GLU A 215 8.36 13.86 8.39
CA GLU A 215 7.99 12.55 7.85
C GLU A 215 9.20 11.73 7.41
N TRP A 216 10.23 12.37 6.84
CA TRP A 216 11.53 11.74 6.62
C TRP A 216 12.20 11.34 7.94
N THR A 217 12.09 12.14 9.00
CA THR A 217 12.60 11.77 10.34
C THR A 217 11.84 10.57 10.90
N THR A 218 10.54 10.48 10.68
CA THR A 218 9.70 9.35 11.12
C THR A 218 10.16 8.03 10.50
N ILE A 219 10.34 7.97 9.18
CA ILE A 219 10.84 6.76 8.51
C ILE A 219 12.27 6.44 8.97
N THR A 220 13.14 7.43 9.09
CA THR A 220 14.52 7.26 9.56
C THR A 220 14.55 6.62 10.94
N THR A 221 13.75 7.13 11.87
CA THR A 221 13.64 6.60 13.25
C THR A 221 13.12 5.16 13.25
N PHE A 222 12.05 4.88 12.48
CA PHE A 222 11.48 3.54 12.36
C PHE A 222 12.51 2.52 11.85
N LEU A 223 13.37 2.91 10.91
CA LEU A 223 14.40 2.05 10.33
C LEU A 223 15.67 1.91 11.20
N GLY A 224 15.70 2.52 12.39
CA GLY A 224 16.80 2.37 13.36
C GLY A 224 17.76 3.55 13.45
N GLY A 225 17.39 4.71 12.87
CA GLY A 225 18.13 5.96 12.93
C GLY A 225 19.01 6.22 11.71
N GLU A 226 19.56 7.42 11.64
CA GLU A 226 20.30 7.94 10.48
C GLU A 226 21.45 7.05 10.02
N ASN A 227 22.14 6.40 10.94
CA ASN A 227 23.35 5.64 10.65
C ASN A 227 23.12 4.33 9.88
N VAL A 228 21.88 3.78 9.90
CA VAL A 228 21.56 2.46 9.31
C VAL A 228 20.36 2.52 8.34
N ALA A 229 19.53 3.56 8.45
CA ALA A 229 18.30 3.66 7.66
C ALA A 229 18.56 3.63 6.15
N GLY A 230 19.64 4.27 5.69
CA GLY A 230 19.96 4.33 4.28
C GLY A 230 20.27 2.97 3.67
N GLY A 231 20.97 2.08 4.38
CA GLY A 231 21.22 0.71 3.94
C GLY A 231 19.92 -0.06 3.72
N LYS A 232 18.95 0.10 4.63
CA LYS A 232 17.63 -0.53 4.55
C LYS A 232 16.74 0.06 3.44
N MET A 233 17.05 1.24 2.95
CA MET A 233 16.28 1.94 1.91
C MET A 233 16.87 1.82 0.51
N LYS A 234 18.18 1.61 0.36
CA LYS A 234 18.82 1.48 -0.96
C LYS A 234 18.39 0.20 -1.68
N ALA A 235 18.16 0.30 -2.98
CA ALA A 235 18.05 -0.87 -3.85
C ALA A 235 19.36 -1.68 -3.79
N THR A 236 19.25 -3.00 -3.80
CA THR A 236 20.40 -3.93 -3.69
C THR A 236 21.14 -4.08 -5.01
N GLY A 237 22.37 -4.59 -4.93
CA GLY A 237 23.22 -4.89 -6.09
C GLY A 237 24.03 -3.70 -6.60
N LEU A 238 24.79 -3.94 -7.67
CA LEU A 238 25.74 -3.00 -8.27
C LEU A 238 25.39 -2.63 -9.72
N SER A 239 24.20 -3.00 -10.19
CA SER A 239 23.77 -2.66 -11.55
C SER A 239 23.47 -1.17 -11.74
N LEU A 240 23.05 -0.50 -10.66
CA LEU A 240 22.72 0.92 -10.66
C LEU A 240 23.56 1.71 -9.64
N TRP A 241 23.81 1.16 -8.45
CA TRP A 241 24.68 1.74 -7.44
C TRP A 241 26.14 1.43 -7.71
N ASN A 242 27.01 2.41 -7.53
CA ASN A 242 28.46 2.21 -7.53
C ASN A 242 28.89 1.32 -6.35
N SER A 243 29.95 0.53 -6.56
CA SER A 243 30.58 -0.24 -5.50
C SER A 243 31.11 0.68 -4.37
N PRO A 244 30.94 0.28 -3.11
CA PRO A 244 30.49 -1.04 -2.62
C PRO A 244 28.96 -1.18 -2.43
N ASN A 245 28.14 -0.15 -2.64
CA ASN A 245 26.72 -0.07 -2.23
C ASN A 245 26.55 -0.56 -0.77
N PHE A 246 27.34 0.03 0.12
CA PHE A 246 27.57 -0.45 1.47
C PHE A 246 26.28 -0.54 2.29
N GLY A 247 26.03 -1.70 2.92
CA GLY A 247 24.89 -1.96 3.79
C GLY A 247 23.53 -2.04 3.08
N ALA A 248 23.47 -2.06 1.74
CA ALA A 248 22.21 -2.08 1.00
C ALA A 248 21.46 -3.43 1.14
N THR A 249 20.30 -3.41 1.81
CA THR A 249 19.43 -4.58 2.00
C THR A 249 18.06 -4.41 1.36
N ASN A 250 17.62 -3.16 1.17
CA ASN A 250 16.26 -2.81 0.74
C ASN A 250 15.14 -3.45 1.58
N GLU A 251 15.39 -3.78 2.83
CA GLU A 251 14.41 -4.45 3.69
C GLU A 251 13.14 -3.61 3.91
N SER A 252 13.25 -2.27 3.77
CA SER A 252 12.09 -1.37 3.84
C SER A 252 11.20 -1.44 2.59
N GLY A 253 11.72 -1.90 1.45
CA GLY A 253 11.04 -1.84 0.16
C GLY A 253 11.01 -0.44 -0.46
N PHE A 254 11.68 0.56 0.11
CA PHE A 254 11.75 1.92 -0.45
C PHE A 254 12.41 1.95 -1.84
N SER A 255 13.34 1.05 -2.12
CA SER A 255 14.00 0.87 -3.42
C SER A 255 14.68 2.16 -3.91
N GLY A 256 15.42 2.84 -3.03
CA GLY A 256 16.12 4.07 -3.34
C GLY A 256 17.18 3.88 -4.43
N LEU A 257 17.14 4.68 -5.49
CA LEU A 257 18.02 4.61 -6.65
C LEU A 257 18.98 5.80 -6.72
N PRO A 258 20.19 5.63 -7.28
CA PRO A 258 21.21 6.67 -7.33
C PRO A 258 21.05 7.59 -8.55
N GLY A 259 19.90 8.25 -8.65
CA GLY A 259 19.58 9.18 -9.75
C GLY A 259 20.31 10.53 -9.71
N ASN A 260 21.09 10.77 -8.66
CA ASN A 260 21.91 11.96 -8.42
C ASN A 260 21.14 13.29 -8.60
N THR A 261 21.80 14.33 -9.13
CA THR A 261 21.31 15.71 -9.19
C THR A 261 21.61 16.38 -10.51
N ARG A 262 20.86 17.46 -10.79
CA ARG A 262 21.30 18.54 -11.69
C ARG A 262 21.66 19.76 -10.83
N TYR A 263 22.89 20.27 -10.98
CA TYR A 263 23.40 21.36 -10.16
C TYR A 263 22.75 22.70 -10.49
N ASN A 264 22.41 23.47 -9.45
CA ASN A 264 21.72 24.75 -9.55
C ASN A 264 22.53 25.87 -10.27
N ASN A 265 23.83 25.92 -10.05
CA ASN A 265 24.68 27.06 -10.46
C ASN A 265 25.24 26.95 -11.88
N ILE A 266 25.32 25.74 -12.40
CA ILE A 266 25.94 25.46 -13.71
C ILE A 266 25.06 24.59 -14.61
N GLY A 267 23.96 24.06 -14.10
CA GLY A 267 22.97 23.28 -14.84
C GLY A 267 23.49 21.95 -15.41
N ILE A 268 24.68 21.48 -14.99
CA ILE A 268 25.23 20.16 -15.35
C ILE A 268 24.76 19.08 -14.37
N PHE A 269 24.98 17.82 -14.72
CA PHE A 269 24.57 16.66 -13.91
C PHE A 269 25.72 16.13 -13.09
N GLY A 270 25.40 15.59 -11.90
CA GLY A 270 26.30 14.73 -11.14
C GLY A 270 26.37 13.33 -11.75
N ASP A 271 27.41 12.56 -11.44
CA ASP A 271 27.58 11.20 -11.96
C ASP A 271 26.58 10.23 -11.33
N LEU A 272 25.93 9.41 -12.17
CA LEU A 272 25.02 8.34 -11.70
C LEU A 272 25.77 7.32 -10.83
N GLY A 273 25.03 6.65 -9.98
CA GLY A 273 25.53 5.53 -9.18
C GLY A 273 26.04 5.90 -7.79
N GLY A 274 26.46 7.15 -7.56
CA GLY A 274 27.03 7.57 -6.28
C GLY A 274 26.00 7.99 -5.22
N PHE A 275 24.97 8.71 -5.65
CA PHE A 275 24.02 9.38 -4.77
C PHE A 275 22.58 9.21 -5.23
N GLY A 276 21.66 8.94 -4.31
CA GLY A 276 20.22 9.15 -4.46
C GLY A 276 19.80 10.36 -3.63
N ILE A 277 19.12 11.34 -4.25
CA ILE A 277 18.78 12.60 -3.61
C ILE A 277 17.31 12.93 -3.85
N TRP A 278 16.59 13.27 -2.75
CA TRP A 278 15.16 13.56 -2.78
C TRP A 278 14.83 14.85 -2.05
N TRP A 279 13.95 15.66 -2.64
CA TRP A 279 13.40 16.82 -1.98
C TRP A 279 12.56 16.46 -0.75
N SER A 280 12.60 17.32 0.27
CA SER A 280 11.54 17.44 1.28
C SER A 280 10.54 18.52 0.87
N ALA A 281 9.37 18.57 1.53
CA ALA A 281 8.37 19.61 1.28
C ALA A 281 8.80 21.00 1.77
N GLU A 282 9.70 21.09 2.76
CA GLU A 282 10.22 22.37 3.21
C GLU A 282 11.40 22.85 2.37
N GLU A 283 11.42 24.14 2.10
CA GLU A 283 12.44 24.79 1.29
C GLU A 283 13.86 24.52 1.81
N GLY A 284 14.73 24.15 0.89
CA GLY A 284 16.13 23.89 1.16
C GLY A 284 16.44 22.53 1.79
N TRP A 285 15.44 21.77 2.21
CA TRP A 285 15.67 20.44 2.80
C TRP A 285 15.62 19.33 1.75
N TYR A 286 16.56 18.41 1.86
CA TYR A 286 16.65 17.23 1.00
C TYR A 286 17.29 16.05 1.73
N ASN A 287 17.09 14.85 1.20
CA ASN A 287 17.57 13.61 1.80
C ASN A 287 18.50 12.87 0.84
N VAL A 288 19.57 12.27 1.39
CA VAL A 288 20.66 11.69 0.61
C VAL A 288 20.95 10.28 1.06
N LEU A 289 21.03 9.37 0.09
CA LEU A 289 21.62 8.04 0.20
C LEU A 289 22.93 8.03 -0.58
N GLN A 290 23.93 7.32 -0.10
CA GLN A 290 25.26 7.23 -0.72
C GLN A 290 25.67 5.77 -0.95
N SER A 291 26.46 5.51 -2.00
CA SER A 291 26.95 4.16 -2.30
C SER A 291 27.96 3.65 -1.27
N ASN A 292 28.70 4.53 -0.61
CA ASN A 292 29.83 4.18 0.28
C ASN A 292 29.50 4.08 1.76
N ASN A 293 28.24 4.31 2.16
CA ASN A 293 27.78 4.14 3.54
C ASN A 293 26.30 3.72 3.60
N GLU A 294 25.80 3.42 4.79
CA GLU A 294 24.42 3.01 5.06
C GLU A 294 23.56 4.10 5.70
N GLN A 295 24.03 5.36 5.66
CA GLN A 295 23.32 6.46 6.26
C GLN A 295 22.19 6.98 5.37
N LEU A 296 21.10 7.42 6.00
CA LEU A 296 20.17 8.36 5.42
C LEU A 296 20.46 9.73 6.02
N ARG A 297 21.04 10.63 5.22
CA ARG A 297 21.38 11.98 5.66
C ARG A 297 20.29 12.96 5.22
N THR A 298 19.66 13.63 6.19
CA THR A 298 18.86 14.82 5.93
C THR A 298 19.77 16.04 5.93
N ALA A 299 19.76 16.81 4.85
CA ALA A 299 20.66 17.95 4.64
C ALA A 299 19.84 19.20 4.31
N PHE A 300 20.43 20.35 4.59
CA PHE A 300 19.87 21.66 4.29
C PHE A 300 20.81 22.41 3.33
N ALA A 301 20.22 22.95 2.29
CA ALA A 301 20.86 23.89 1.39
C ALA A 301 20.21 25.28 1.55
N ASP A 302 21.00 26.30 1.60
CA ASP A 302 20.50 27.68 1.64
C ASP A 302 19.68 28.03 0.39
N ASN A 303 19.03 29.20 0.40
CA ASN A 303 18.13 29.68 -0.65
C ASN A 303 18.72 29.69 -2.08
N LYS A 304 19.99 29.35 -2.25
CA LYS A 304 20.67 29.34 -3.56
C LYS A 304 20.48 28.01 -4.32
N ASN A 305 19.84 27.01 -3.72
CA ASN A 305 19.71 25.70 -4.35
C ASN A 305 18.31 25.41 -4.91
N ARG A 306 17.44 26.41 -5.06
CA ARG A 306 16.09 26.23 -5.63
C ARG A 306 16.09 25.67 -7.06
N GLU A 307 17.14 25.97 -7.81
CA GLU A 307 17.37 25.48 -9.17
C GLU A 307 17.97 24.07 -9.20
N SER A 308 18.41 23.50 -8.06
CA SER A 308 18.88 22.11 -8.05
C SER A 308 17.76 21.17 -8.51
N GLY A 309 18.12 20.20 -9.35
CA GLY A 309 17.21 19.13 -9.76
C GLY A 309 17.43 17.90 -8.89
N TYR A 310 16.44 17.50 -8.08
CA TYR A 310 16.44 16.26 -7.32
C TYR A 310 15.21 15.43 -7.64
N SER A 311 15.28 14.14 -7.32
CA SER A 311 14.13 13.26 -7.39
C SER A 311 13.04 13.65 -6.39
N VAL A 312 11.81 13.23 -6.67
CA VAL A 312 10.68 13.34 -5.75
C VAL A 312 10.13 11.95 -5.46
N ARG A 313 9.90 11.67 -4.18
CA ARG A 313 9.23 10.46 -3.71
C ARG A 313 8.01 10.88 -2.90
N CYS A 314 6.83 10.32 -3.22
CA CYS A 314 5.61 10.75 -2.55
C CYS A 314 5.24 9.84 -1.38
N LEU A 315 4.59 10.43 -0.40
CA LEU A 315 3.99 9.83 0.78
C LEU A 315 2.47 9.94 0.68
N LYS A 316 1.74 8.91 1.07
CA LYS A 316 0.27 8.92 1.09
C LYS A 316 -0.25 9.85 2.18
N ASP A 317 -1.31 10.60 1.86
CA ASP A 317 -1.97 11.47 2.83
C ASP A 317 -2.56 10.65 3.98
N ASP A 318 -2.39 11.15 5.20
CA ASP A 318 -3.01 10.55 6.37
C ASP A 318 -4.51 10.86 6.38
N SER A 319 -5.33 9.82 6.18
CA SER A 319 -6.79 9.96 6.17
C SER A 319 -7.38 10.49 7.49
N THR A 320 -6.61 10.45 8.58
CA THR A 320 -7.03 10.97 9.89
C THR A 320 -6.81 12.48 10.03
N LYS A 321 -6.03 13.11 9.13
CA LYS A 321 -5.70 14.54 9.13
C LYS A 321 -6.56 15.37 8.17
N LEU A 322 -7.50 14.74 7.46
CA LEU A 322 -8.43 15.41 6.54
C LEU A 322 -9.72 15.83 7.28
N ASN A 323 -9.59 16.71 8.28
CA ASN A 323 -10.71 17.43 8.92
C ASN A 323 -10.41 18.91 9.00
#